data_865a730ac8afaac032db7cb50d597be2
#
_entry.id   865a730ac8afaac032db7cb50d597be2
#
_cell.length_a   1.000
_cell.length_b   1.000
_cell.length_c   1.000
_cell.angle_alpha   90.00
_cell.angle_beta   90.00
_cell.angle_gamma   90.00
#
_symmetry.space_group_name_H-M   'P 1'
#
loop_
_entity.id
_entity.type
_entity.pdbx_description
1 polymer ?
#
loop_
_entity_poly.entity_id
_entity_poly.type
_entity_poly.pdbx_seq_one_letter_code
_entity_poly.pdbx_strand_id
1 'polypeptide(L)'
;MGIPALYLLISSVREKSYRQTVLLALWAAALPLVHTHTFLALALFSGGYLLGNLIEHREDRLGVLLRAGLYLAVVLALALPQLVGNAVRQTLEGGALRFQFNWVNNSGGRGLKDGYFWFWVKNAGLPFILTVCACLCARKRGNLDIVLGMTAIYVVAETILFQPNEYDNNKLFYIWFMFAMILAADYGSMLMQRLAGLPGRALLCGLFLWASVFSGALSLGREAVSGYQLFSANAVAAGDWIRENTDRDDVFLTGQQHINPVCSLAGRQIICGSDLYVFFHGLDYSQQSADCRRFYEDPRENADVLETYNVHYIYVSDYERAEFDVDLYALDEAYELIYANDDVRIYDAGWRETP
;
A
#
# COMPACT_ATOMS: atom_id res chain seq x y z
N MET A 1 4.57 12.52 -1.90
CA MET A 1 3.33 13.33 -1.76
C MET A 1 3.01 13.69 -0.30
N GLY A 2 3.13 12.78 0.68
CA GLY A 2 2.84 13.06 2.09
C GLY A 2 3.78 14.07 2.76
N ILE A 3 5.09 13.99 2.52
CA ILE A 3 6.08 14.87 3.17
C ILE A 3 5.83 16.36 2.87
N PRO A 4 5.58 16.81 1.62
CA PRO A 4 5.20 18.19 1.36
C PRO A 4 3.91 18.63 2.07
N ALA A 5 2.92 17.73 2.17
CA ALA A 5 1.68 18.04 2.90
C ALA A 5 1.94 18.29 4.40
N LEU A 6 2.79 17.47 5.02
CA LEU A 6 3.19 17.65 6.42
C LEU A 6 3.96 18.96 6.63
N TYR A 7 4.87 19.28 5.71
CA TYR A 7 5.56 20.57 5.73
C TYR A 7 4.58 21.75 5.66
N LEU A 8 3.64 21.70 4.71
CA LEU A 8 2.61 22.74 4.58
C LEU A 8 1.72 22.84 5.83
N LEU A 9 1.37 21.72 6.46
CA LEU A 9 0.60 21.71 7.70
C LEU A 9 1.34 22.45 8.82
N ILE A 10 2.59 22.04 9.08
CA ILE A 10 3.42 22.64 10.13
C ILE A 10 3.65 24.13 9.84
N SER A 11 3.99 24.48 8.59
CA SER A 11 4.23 25.86 8.19
C SER A 11 2.97 26.71 8.30
N SER A 12 1.80 26.20 7.87
CA SER A 12 0.53 26.92 7.91
C SER A 12 0.13 27.33 9.34
N VAL A 13 0.44 26.45 10.30
CA VAL A 13 0.16 26.71 11.72
C VAL A 13 1.20 27.68 12.30
N ARG A 14 2.51 27.42 12.11
CA ARG A 14 3.60 28.22 12.67
C ARG A 14 3.66 29.64 12.11
N GLU A 15 3.46 29.80 10.81
CA GLU A 15 3.47 31.09 10.12
C GLU A 15 2.08 31.78 10.11
N LYS A 16 1.06 31.13 10.67
CA LYS A 16 -0.33 31.62 10.72
C LYS A 16 -0.89 31.99 9.35
N SER A 17 -0.50 31.23 8.30
CA SER A 17 -0.69 31.61 6.89
C SER A 17 -1.90 30.90 6.27
N TYR A 18 -2.94 31.65 5.92
CA TYR A 18 -4.09 31.13 5.16
C TYR A 18 -3.70 30.65 3.76
N ARG A 19 -2.71 31.25 3.09
CA ARG A 19 -2.22 30.81 1.79
C ARG A 19 -1.67 29.39 1.87
N GLN A 20 -0.84 29.11 2.87
CA GLN A 20 -0.30 27.77 3.08
C GLN A 20 -1.40 26.79 3.49
N THR A 21 -2.40 27.21 4.25
CA THR A 21 -3.58 26.40 4.59
C THR A 21 -4.34 25.98 3.34
N VAL A 22 -4.58 26.88 2.39
CA VAL A 22 -5.25 26.55 1.12
C VAL A 22 -4.40 25.62 0.26
N LEU A 23 -3.10 25.88 0.14
CA LEU A 23 -2.19 24.98 -0.59
C LEU A 23 -2.15 23.60 0.03
N LEU A 24 -2.10 23.48 1.35
CA LEU A 24 -2.21 22.21 2.06
C LEU A 24 -3.53 21.52 1.74
N ALA A 25 -4.65 22.25 1.78
CA ALA A 25 -5.97 21.67 1.55
C ALA A 25 -6.12 21.12 0.11
N LEU A 26 -5.65 21.86 -0.89
CA LEU A 26 -5.63 21.42 -2.28
C LEU A 26 -4.74 20.19 -2.47
N TRP A 27 -3.55 20.19 -1.86
CA TRP A 27 -2.64 19.06 -1.91
C TRP A 27 -3.21 17.83 -1.22
N ALA A 28 -3.79 18.00 -0.03
CA ALA A 28 -4.42 16.92 0.72
C ALA A 28 -5.62 16.33 -0.04
N ALA A 29 -6.43 17.18 -0.69
CA ALA A 29 -7.58 16.74 -1.47
C ALA A 29 -7.22 15.90 -2.71
N ALA A 30 -6.00 16.03 -3.23
CA ALA A 30 -5.50 15.22 -4.33
C ALA A 30 -4.94 13.83 -3.87
N LEU A 31 -4.65 13.66 -2.58
CA LEU A 31 -4.05 12.41 -2.07
C LEU A 31 -4.93 11.17 -2.27
N PRO A 32 -6.26 11.20 -2.13
CA PRO A 32 -7.09 10.01 -2.37
C PRO A 32 -6.90 9.40 -3.76
N LEU A 33 -6.63 10.22 -4.79
CA LEU A 33 -6.36 9.75 -6.16
C LEU A 33 -5.04 9.00 -6.31
N VAL A 34 -4.10 9.21 -5.36
CA VAL A 34 -2.75 8.65 -5.44
C VAL A 34 -2.55 7.57 -4.39
N HIS A 35 -2.93 7.83 -3.14
CA HIS A 35 -2.69 6.90 -2.03
C HIS A 35 -3.57 7.22 -0.81
N THR A 36 -4.68 6.51 -0.68
CA THR A 36 -5.70 6.72 0.36
C THR A 36 -5.15 6.62 1.78
N HIS A 37 -4.20 5.70 2.05
CA HIS A 37 -3.60 5.57 3.38
C HIS A 37 -2.77 6.79 3.78
N THR A 38 -2.08 7.44 2.83
CA THR A 38 -1.38 8.70 3.10
C THR A 38 -2.35 9.83 3.42
N PHE A 39 -3.49 9.87 2.72
CA PHE A 39 -4.56 10.83 3.05
C PHE A 39 -5.10 10.61 4.46
N LEU A 40 -5.42 9.37 4.82
CA LEU A 40 -5.90 9.00 6.15
C LEU A 40 -4.87 9.36 7.24
N ALA A 41 -3.60 9.00 7.03
CA ALA A 41 -2.53 9.34 7.97
C ALA A 41 -2.37 10.86 8.14
N LEU A 42 -2.46 11.63 7.04
CA LEU A 42 -2.42 13.10 7.11
C LEU A 42 -3.62 13.66 7.88
N ALA A 43 -4.82 13.12 7.67
CA ALA A 43 -6.02 13.55 8.39
C ALA A 43 -5.89 13.30 9.90
N LEU A 44 -5.46 12.10 10.28
CA LEU A 44 -5.24 11.71 11.68
C LEU A 44 -4.15 12.56 12.34
N PHE A 45 -3.01 12.73 11.64
CA PHE A 45 -1.93 13.58 12.12
C PHE A 45 -2.39 15.03 12.28
N SER A 46 -3.09 15.58 11.29
CA SER A 46 -3.61 16.95 11.34
C SER A 46 -4.52 17.16 12.54
N GLY A 47 -5.43 16.23 12.80
CA GLY A 47 -6.33 16.29 13.95
C GLY A 47 -5.57 16.35 15.28
N GLY A 48 -4.64 15.44 15.50
CA GLY A 48 -3.81 15.40 16.72
C GLY A 48 -2.87 16.61 16.83
N TYR A 49 -2.24 17.02 15.73
CA TYR A 49 -1.34 18.18 15.68
C TYR A 49 -2.07 19.47 16.01
N LEU A 50 -3.24 19.70 15.42
CA LEU A 50 -4.06 20.89 15.71
C LEU A 50 -4.57 20.89 17.15
N LEU A 51 -4.95 19.71 17.69
CA LEU A 51 -5.34 19.60 19.09
C LEU A 51 -4.18 19.97 20.02
N GLY A 52 -2.96 19.49 19.75
CA GLY A 52 -1.76 19.86 20.51
C GLY A 52 -1.51 21.38 20.50
N ASN A 53 -1.61 21.99 19.32
CA ASN A 53 -1.48 23.44 19.19
C ASN A 53 -2.55 24.22 19.98
N LEU A 54 -3.80 23.76 19.99
CA LEU A 54 -4.88 24.38 20.78
C LEU A 54 -4.63 24.27 22.30
N ILE A 55 -3.92 23.24 22.74
CA ILE A 55 -3.55 23.04 24.14
C ILE A 55 -2.38 23.95 24.53
N GLU A 56 -1.34 23.99 23.69
CA GLU A 56 -0.09 24.71 23.98
C GLU A 56 -0.18 26.23 23.71
N HIS A 57 -0.84 26.66 22.61
CA HIS A 57 -0.89 28.06 22.17
C HIS A 57 -2.26 28.69 22.40
N ARG A 58 -2.50 29.08 23.65
CA ARG A 58 -3.82 29.62 24.07
C ARG A 58 -4.20 30.98 23.43
N GLU A 59 -3.21 31.79 23.10
CA GLU A 59 -3.38 33.11 22.52
C GLU A 59 -3.89 33.15 21.08
N ASP A 60 -3.73 32.08 20.29
CA ASP A 60 -4.14 32.04 18.86
C ASP A 60 -5.20 30.95 18.57
N ARG A 61 -5.94 30.50 19.56
CA ARG A 61 -6.91 29.41 19.39
C ARG A 61 -7.93 29.68 18.29
N LEU A 62 -8.47 30.90 18.23
CA LEU A 62 -9.43 31.24 17.19
C LEU A 62 -8.81 31.21 15.79
N GLY A 63 -7.58 31.70 15.64
CA GLY A 63 -6.84 31.65 14.37
C GLY A 63 -6.56 30.19 13.93
N VAL A 64 -6.17 29.32 14.86
CA VAL A 64 -5.98 27.88 14.59
C VAL A 64 -7.30 27.23 14.14
N LEU A 65 -8.41 27.51 14.85
CA LEU A 65 -9.73 26.95 14.50
C LEU A 65 -10.23 27.45 13.13
N LEU A 66 -10.05 28.71 12.80
CA LEU A 66 -10.46 29.28 11.50
C LEU A 66 -9.64 28.65 10.34
N ARG A 67 -8.32 28.51 10.50
CA ARG A 67 -7.48 27.83 9.50
C ARG A 67 -7.82 26.35 9.38
N ALA A 68 -8.05 25.67 10.50
CA ALA A 68 -8.49 24.28 10.51
C ALA A 68 -9.86 24.09 9.83
N GLY A 69 -10.81 25.01 10.08
CA GLY A 69 -12.11 25.01 9.43
C GLY A 69 -12.02 25.21 7.92
N LEU A 70 -11.18 26.15 7.47
CA LEU A 70 -10.90 26.37 6.05
C LEU A 70 -10.27 25.12 5.40
N TYR A 71 -9.24 24.55 6.04
CA TYR A 71 -8.61 23.31 5.58
C TYR A 71 -9.64 22.18 5.43
N LEU A 72 -10.42 21.94 6.46
CA LEU A 72 -11.42 20.87 6.47
C LEU A 72 -12.51 21.10 5.40
N ALA A 73 -13.01 22.34 5.26
CA ALA A 73 -14.04 22.67 4.27
C ALA A 73 -13.57 22.39 2.83
N VAL A 74 -12.35 22.82 2.49
CA VAL A 74 -11.79 22.61 1.14
C VAL A 74 -11.51 21.12 0.89
N VAL A 75 -10.92 20.44 1.88
CA VAL A 75 -10.64 18.98 1.76
C VAL A 75 -11.93 18.21 1.60
N LEU A 76 -12.96 18.46 2.41
CA LEU A 76 -14.24 17.74 2.30
C LEU A 76 -14.91 18.03 0.95
N ALA A 77 -14.91 19.27 0.49
CA ALA A 77 -15.54 19.60 -0.79
C ALA A 77 -14.90 18.88 -1.99
N LEU A 78 -13.58 18.69 -1.97
CA LEU A 78 -12.84 18.11 -3.10
C LEU A 78 -12.54 16.61 -2.96
N ALA A 79 -12.27 16.12 -1.74
CA ALA A 79 -11.92 14.73 -1.51
C ALA A 79 -13.13 13.82 -1.26
N LEU A 80 -14.23 14.34 -0.66
CA LEU A 80 -15.39 13.52 -0.30
C LEU A 80 -16.04 12.83 -1.50
N PRO A 81 -16.25 13.46 -2.66
CA PRO A 81 -16.80 12.76 -3.82
C PRO A 81 -15.94 11.58 -4.28
N GLN A 82 -14.61 11.75 -4.24
CA GLN A 82 -13.66 10.69 -4.61
C GLN A 82 -13.68 9.53 -3.61
N LEU A 83 -13.74 9.85 -2.31
CA LEU A 83 -13.75 8.84 -1.25
C LEU A 83 -15.06 8.04 -1.25
N VAL A 84 -16.21 8.71 -1.37
CA VAL A 84 -17.53 8.05 -1.36
C VAL A 84 -17.70 7.17 -2.59
N GLY A 85 -17.27 7.64 -3.77
CA GLY A 85 -17.41 6.88 -5.01
C GLY A 85 -16.55 5.60 -5.07
N ASN A 86 -15.39 5.62 -4.42
CA ASN A 86 -14.42 4.52 -4.54
C ASN A 86 -14.12 3.84 -3.19
N ALA A 87 -13.42 4.55 -2.28
CA ALA A 87 -12.84 3.93 -1.09
C ALA A 87 -13.88 3.53 -0.03
N VAL A 88 -14.88 4.38 0.24
CA VAL A 88 -15.90 4.12 1.27
C VAL A 88 -16.79 2.97 0.84
N ARG A 89 -17.19 2.94 -0.42
CA ARG A 89 -18.01 1.86 -0.97
C ARG A 89 -17.32 0.51 -0.85
N GLN A 90 -16.09 0.40 -1.29
CA GLN A 90 -15.28 -0.83 -1.17
C GLN A 90 -15.14 -1.28 0.29
N THR A 91 -14.86 -0.34 1.21
CA THR A 91 -14.63 -0.66 2.62
C THR A 91 -15.91 -1.14 3.32
N LEU A 92 -17.06 -0.56 3.01
CA LEU A 92 -18.34 -0.89 3.64
C LEU A 92 -18.98 -2.13 3.02
N GLU A 93 -19.05 -2.23 1.70
CA GLU A 93 -19.65 -3.36 1.00
C GLU A 93 -18.83 -4.65 1.18
N GLY A 94 -17.50 -4.55 1.22
CA GLY A 94 -16.60 -5.68 1.47
C GLY A 94 -16.52 -6.14 2.93
N GLY A 95 -17.24 -5.51 3.88
CA GLY A 95 -17.20 -5.86 5.31
C GLY A 95 -15.78 -5.74 5.94
N ALA A 96 -14.92 -4.96 5.32
CA ALA A 96 -13.50 -4.89 5.66
C ALA A 96 -13.22 -4.05 6.91
N LEU A 97 -14.09 -3.07 7.21
CA LEU A 97 -13.93 -2.22 8.38
C LEU A 97 -14.24 -3.00 9.65
N ARG A 98 -13.22 -3.28 10.45
CA ARG A 98 -13.37 -4.01 11.70
C ARG A 98 -12.47 -3.46 12.80
N PHE A 99 -12.93 -3.54 14.04
CA PHE A 99 -12.11 -3.24 15.21
C PHE A 99 -11.34 -4.50 15.62
N GLN A 100 -10.01 -4.42 15.62
CA GLN A 100 -9.14 -5.52 16.01
C GLN A 100 -7.85 -4.98 16.63
N PHE A 101 -7.82 -4.85 17.94
CA PHE A 101 -6.64 -4.39 18.67
C PHE A 101 -5.50 -5.42 18.59
N ASN A 102 -4.27 -4.93 18.45
CA ASN A 102 -3.05 -5.74 18.44
C ASN A 102 -3.04 -6.81 17.31
N TRP A 103 -3.64 -6.48 16.17
CA TRP A 103 -3.76 -7.38 15.01
C TRP A 103 -2.41 -7.76 14.40
N VAL A 104 -1.46 -6.82 14.40
CA VAL A 104 -0.12 -7.01 13.82
C VAL A 104 0.74 -8.01 14.60
N ASN A 105 0.43 -8.23 15.88
CA ASN A 105 1.15 -9.14 16.77
C ASN A 105 0.62 -10.58 16.63
N ASN A 106 0.81 -11.20 15.46
CA ASN A 106 0.30 -12.53 15.16
C ASN A 106 1.40 -13.57 14.90
N SER A 107 2.66 -13.25 15.20
CA SER A 107 3.82 -14.14 15.01
C SER A 107 3.90 -14.78 13.62
N GLY A 108 3.72 -13.97 12.59
CA GLY A 108 3.80 -14.42 11.19
C GLY A 108 2.62 -15.29 10.76
N GLY A 109 1.43 -14.99 11.25
CA GLY A 109 0.19 -15.71 10.88
C GLY A 109 -0.09 -16.96 11.72
N ARG A 110 0.78 -17.30 12.68
CA ARG A 110 0.61 -18.50 13.54
C ARG A 110 -0.37 -18.31 14.69
N GLY A 111 -0.97 -17.13 14.84
CA GLY A 111 -1.89 -16.80 15.93
C GLY A 111 -1.24 -16.65 17.32
N LEU A 112 0.08 -16.87 17.43
CA LEU A 112 0.82 -16.71 18.67
C LEU A 112 1.13 -15.22 18.88
N LYS A 113 0.83 -14.69 20.06
CA LYS A 113 1.07 -13.29 20.41
C LYS A 113 2.17 -13.18 21.45
N ASP A 114 3.09 -12.25 21.18
CA ASP A 114 4.03 -11.80 22.21
C ASP A 114 3.32 -10.87 23.22
N GLY A 115 3.95 -10.64 24.38
CA GLY A 115 3.54 -9.52 25.22
C GLY A 115 3.64 -8.22 24.42
N TYR A 116 2.62 -7.35 24.52
CA TYR A 116 2.44 -6.17 23.66
C TYR A 116 3.69 -5.30 23.50
N PHE A 117 4.29 -4.86 24.62
CA PHE A 117 5.51 -4.04 24.58
C PHE A 117 6.70 -4.81 24.02
N TRP A 118 6.80 -6.10 24.32
CA TRP A 118 7.88 -6.93 23.82
C TRP A 118 7.82 -7.11 22.30
N PHE A 119 6.62 -7.23 21.75
CA PHE A 119 6.42 -7.25 20.31
C PHE A 119 7.04 -5.99 19.66
N TRP A 120 6.71 -4.80 20.15
CA TRP A 120 7.22 -3.55 19.61
C TRP A 120 8.72 -3.39 19.81
N VAL A 121 9.26 -3.83 20.96
CA VAL A 121 10.72 -3.85 21.20
C VAL A 121 11.42 -4.77 20.21
N LYS A 122 10.88 -5.95 19.91
CA LYS A 122 11.46 -6.85 18.91
C LYS A 122 11.43 -6.27 17.47
N ASN A 123 10.37 -5.57 17.11
CA ASN A 123 10.17 -5.07 15.75
C ASN A 123 10.81 -3.70 15.49
N ALA A 124 10.84 -2.82 16.46
CA ALA A 124 11.37 -1.45 16.32
C ALA A 124 12.63 -1.17 17.17
N GLY A 125 13.01 -2.08 18.05
CA GLY A 125 14.26 -2.02 18.79
C GLY A 125 14.38 -0.86 19.77
N LEU A 126 15.61 -0.42 19.97
CA LEU A 126 15.94 0.74 20.82
C LEU A 126 15.17 2.02 20.43
N PRO A 127 14.97 2.35 19.16
CA PRO A 127 14.16 3.49 18.75
C PRO A 127 12.76 3.52 19.35
N PHE A 128 12.10 2.37 19.53
CA PHE A 128 10.77 2.34 20.16
C PHE A 128 10.81 2.83 21.61
N ILE A 129 11.80 2.37 22.38
CA ILE A 129 11.99 2.78 23.79
C ILE A 129 12.22 4.29 23.86
N LEU A 130 13.07 4.83 22.97
CA LEU A 130 13.35 6.27 22.92
C LEU A 130 12.10 7.07 22.53
N THR A 131 11.29 6.55 21.59
CA THR A 131 10.02 7.19 21.21
C THR A 131 9.08 7.28 22.41
N VAL A 132 8.93 6.18 23.17
CA VAL A 132 8.10 6.19 24.39
C VAL A 132 8.60 7.23 25.39
N CYS A 133 9.92 7.27 25.64
CA CYS A 133 10.53 8.27 26.52
C CYS A 133 10.31 9.70 26.00
N ALA A 134 10.45 9.93 24.69
CA ALA A 134 10.21 11.23 24.06
C ALA A 134 8.75 11.67 24.24
N CYS A 135 7.78 10.75 24.06
CA CYS A 135 6.36 11.02 24.26
C CYS A 135 6.04 11.41 25.72
N LEU A 136 6.61 10.71 26.70
CA LEU A 136 6.45 11.05 28.11
C LEU A 136 7.01 12.43 28.48
N CYS A 137 7.98 12.91 27.72
CA CYS A 137 8.60 14.23 27.90
C CYS A 137 8.01 15.32 26.97
N ALA A 138 7.04 15.00 26.10
CA ALA A 138 6.54 15.85 25.03
C ALA A 138 6.19 17.26 25.48
N ARG A 139 5.36 17.40 26.52
CA ARG A 139 4.91 18.69 27.02
C ARG A 139 6.06 19.57 27.53
N LYS A 140 7.07 18.98 28.16
CA LYS A 140 8.24 19.71 28.68
C LYS A 140 9.18 20.16 27.55
N ARG A 141 9.07 19.54 26.38
CA ARG A 141 9.92 19.80 25.21
C ARG A 141 9.24 20.65 24.15
N GLY A 142 7.95 20.98 24.30
CA GLY A 142 7.16 21.73 23.32
C GLY A 142 6.89 20.93 22.04
N ASN A 143 6.78 19.60 22.15
CA ASN A 143 6.52 18.69 21.02
C ASN A 143 5.16 17.98 21.16
N LEU A 144 4.27 18.49 22.01
CA LEU A 144 2.99 17.83 22.29
C LEU A 144 2.12 17.72 21.04
N ASP A 145 2.16 18.71 20.16
CA ASP A 145 1.46 18.74 18.89
C ASP A 145 1.87 17.58 17.98
N ILE A 146 3.18 17.36 17.78
CA ILE A 146 3.71 16.26 16.98
C ILE A 146 3.37 14.91 17.62
N VAL A 147 3.53 14.80 18.95
CA VAL A 147 3.23 13.56 19.68
C VAL A 147 1.75 13.20 19.57
N LEU A 148 0.83 14.15 19.72
CA LEU A 148 -0.60 13.88 19.56
C LEU A 148 -0.94 13.50 18.11
N GLY A 149 -0.32 14.16 17.12
CA GLY A 149 -0.50 13.81 15.71
C GLY A 149 -0.07 12.36 15.39
N MET A 150 1.14 11.99 15.80
CA MET A 150 1.62 10.61 15.57
C MET A 150 0.87 9.57 16.40
N THR A 151 0.45 9.91 17.61
CA THR A 151 -0.32 8.99 18.46
C THR A 151 -1.70 8.71 17.86
N ALA A 152 -2.33 9.70 17.22
CA ALA A 152 -3.59 9.49 16.51
C ALA A 152 -3.44 8.46 15.39
N ILE A 153 -2.36 8.53 14.59
CA ILE A 153 -2.06 7.51 13.56
C ILE A 153 -1.87 6.14 14.20
N TYR A 154 -1.05 6.06 15.27
CA TYR A 154 -0.74 4.81 15.93
C TYR A 154 -1.98 4.11 16.50
N VAL A 155 -2.81 4.85 17.22
CA VAL A 155 -4.03 4.31 17.84
C VAL A 155 -4.98 3.77 16.79
N VAL A 156 -5.20 4.50 15.71
CA VAL A 156 -6.08 4.05 14.62
C VAL A 156 -5.48 2.85 13.88
N ALA A 157 -4.17 2.88 13.55
CA ALA A 157 -3.49 1.77 12.91
C ALA A 157 -3.53 0.48 13.74
N GLU A 158 -3.46 0.60 15.07
CA GLU A 158 -3.43 -0.52 16.01
C GLU A 158 -4.81 -1.12 16.29
N THR A 159 -5.88 -0.35 16.05
CA THR A 159 -7.23 -0.72 16.50
C THR A 159 -8.23 -0.94 15.38
N ILE A 160 -8.03 -0.33 14.22
CA ILE A 160 -8.99 -0.35 13.12
C ILE A 160 -8.33 -0.89 11.85
N LEU A 161 -8.93 -1.92 11.28
CA LEU A 161 -8.59 -2.44 9.96
C LEU A 161 -9.55 -1.87 8.92
N PHE A 162 -9.01 -1.42 7.79
CA PHE A 162 -9.76 -0.74 6.73
C PHE A 162 -9.94 -1.59 5.47
N GLN A 163 -9.23 -2.72 5.39
CA GLN A 163 -9.20 -3.58 4.20
C GLN A 163 -9.28 -5.06 4.59
N PRO A 164 -9.72 -5.94 3.68
CA PRO A 164 -9.71 -7.39 3.89
C PRO A 164 -8.31 -7.91 4.24
N ASN A 165 -7.27 -7.42 3.53
CA ASN A 165 -5.88 -7.70 3.86
C ASN A 165 -5.45 -6.83 5.05
N GLU A 166 -5.35 -7.44 6.22
CA GLU A 166 -4.95 -6.74 7.44
C GLU A 166 -3.55 -6.12 7.35
N TYR A 167 -2.63 -6.75 6.61
CA TYR A 167 -1.26 -6.24 6.45
C TYR A 167 -1.16 -4.92 5.68
N ASP A 168 -2.17 -4.54 4.91
CA ASP A 168 -2.21 -3.23 4.25
C ASP A 168 -2.27 -2.06 5.24
N ASN A 169 -2.77 -2.31 6.45
CA ASN A 169 -2.74 -1.32 7.54
C ASN A 169 -1.31 -0.95 7.99
N ASN A 170 -0.30 -1.79 7.70
CA ASN A 170 1.10 -1.45 7.96
C ASN A 170 1.54 -0.15 7.28
N LYS A 171 0.87 0.27 6.21
CA LYS A 171 1.11 1.56 5.55
C LYS A 171 0.93 2.76 6.50
N LEU A 172 0.02 2.66 7.47
CA LEU A 172 -0.15 3.66 8.52
C LEU A 172 0.99 3.60 9.54
N PHE A 173 1.43 2.40 9.91
CA PHE A 173 2.58 2.23 10.82
C PHE A 173 3.89 2.75 10.21
N TYR A 174 4.10 2.64 8.90
CA TYR A 174 5.28 3.22 8.26
C TYR A 174 5.32 4.76 8.41
N ILE A 175 4.17 5.42 8.27
CA ILE A 175 4.08 6.88 8.45
C ILE A 175 4.27 7.25 9.92
N TRP A 176 3.62 6.53 10.84
CA TRP A 176 3.86 6.70 12.27
C TRP A 176 5.32 6.53 12.63
N PHE A 177 5.97 5.47 12.13
CA PHE A 177 7.37 5.15 12.42
C PHE A 177 8.33 6.25 11.97
N MET A 178 8.05 6.93 10.87
CA MET A 178 8.84 8.08 10.43
C MET A 178 8.87 9.18 11.51
N PHE A 179 7.73 9.53 12.10
CA PHE A 179 7.68 10.50 13.20
C PHE A 179 8.32 9.97 14.47
N ALA A 180 8.10 8.68 14.76
CA ALA A 180 8.72 8.01 15.90
C ALA A 180 10.25 8.08 15.83
N MET A 181 10.84 7.88 14.64
CA MET A 181 12.29 7.99 14.44
C MET A 181 12.81 9.41 14.63
N ILE A 182 12.08 10.42 14.17
CA ILE A 182 12.46 11.83 14.39
C ILE A 182 12.51 12.14 15.90
N LEU A 183 11.46 11.76 16.65
CA LEU A 183 11.42 11.98 18.10
C LEU A 183 12.46 11.15 18.86
N ALA A 184 12.69 9.90 18.44
CA ALA A 184 13.71 9.04 19.01
C ALA A 184 15.13 9.62 18.80
N ALA A 185 15.41 10.13 17.61
CA ALA A 185 16.69 10.76 17.28
C ALA A 185 16.91 12.06 18.08
N ASP A 186 15.88 12.91 18.18
CA ASP A 186 15.94 14.14 18.98
C ASP A 186 16.17 13.82 20.47
N TYR A 187 15.40 12.89 21.04
CA TYR A 187 15.56 12.47 22.44
C TYR A 187 16.91 11.78 22.67
N GLY A 188 17.33 10.89 21.78
CA GLY A 188 18.63 10.22 21.82
C GLY A 188 19.80 11.21 21.75
N SER A 189 19.71 12.21 20.87
CA SER A 189 20.71 13.28 20.80
C SER A 189 20.83 14.05 22.12
N MET A 190 19.72 14.39 22.74
CA MET A 190 19.71 15.00 24.08
C MET A 190 20.38 14.13 25.13
N LEU A 191 20.11 12.82 25.15
CA LEU A 191 20.77 11.89 26.07
C LEU A 191 22.29 11.86 25.85
N MET A 192 22.72 11.78 24.59
CA MET A 192 24.14 11.77 24.24
C MET A 192 24.86 13.07 24.64
N GLN A 193 24.17 14.23 24.55
CA GLN A 193 24.69 15.49 25.04
C GLN A 193 24.91 15.50 26.57
N ARG A 194 24.00 14.90 27.32
CA ARG A 194 24.16 14.76 28.79
C ARG A 194 25.35 13.89 29.20
N LEU A 195 25.83 13.02 28.32
CA LEU A 195 26.99 12.18 28.53
C LEU A 195 28.32 12.88 28.13
N ALA A 196 28.31 14.18 27.83
CA ALA A 196 29.47 14.91 27.28
C ALA A 196 30.73 14.83 28.14
N GLY A 197 30.60 14.72 29.45
CA GLY A 197 31.73 14.62 30.39
C GLY A 197 32.21 13.20 30.68
N LEU A 198 31.58 12.16 30.14
CA LEU A 198 31.94 10.77 30.49
C LEU A 198 33.12 10.27 29.64
N PRO A 199 34.16 9.63 30.24
CA PRO A 199 35.15 8.90 29.49
C PRO A 199 34.49 7.74 28.73
N GLY A 200 34.90 7.53 27.49
CA GLY A 200 34.27 6.49 26.63
C GLY A 200 32.96 6.89 25.94
N ARG A 201 32.52 8.15 26.02
CA ARG A 201 31.32 8.66 25.36
C ARG A 201 31.22 8.26 23.88
N ALA A 202 32.35 8.36 23.15
CA ALA A 202 32.37 8.01 21.72
C ALA A 202 31.97 6.55 21.48
N LEU A 203 32.47 5.63 22.32
CA LEU A 203 32.10 4.21 22.25
C LEU A 203 30.62 4.01 22.59
N LEU A 204 30.10 4.66 23.63
CA LEU A 204 28.68 4.58 24.00
C LEU A 204 27.78 5.12 22.89
N CYS A 205 28.13 6.25 22.26
CA CYS A 205 27.38 6.79 21.12
C CYS A 205 27.44 5.84 19.91
N GLY A 206 28.60 5.25 19.65
CA GLY A 206 28.78 4.27 18.56
C GLY A 206 27.92 3.01 18.77
N LEU A 207 27.93 2.44 19.98
CA LEU A 207 27.09 1.28 20.33
C LEU A 207 25.59 1.61 20.24
N PHE A 208 25.22 2.79 20.68
CA PHE A 208 23.83 3.25 20.61
C PHE A 208 23.35 3.39 19.15
N LEU A 209 24.15 4.04 18.30
CA LEU A 209 23.84 4.15 16.86
C LEU A 209 23.82 2.77 16.20
N TRP A 210 24.79 1.92 16.49
CA TRP A 210 24.83 0.56 15.98
C TRP A 210 23.57 -0.23 16.37
N ALA A 211 23.18 -0.22 17.65
CA ALA A 211 21.99 -0.91 18.13
C ALA A 211 20.69 -0.35 17.50
N SER A 212 20.69 0.93 17.11
CA SER A 212 19.52 1.56 16.47
C SER A 212 19.36 1.22 15.00
N VAL A 213 20.47 0.98 14.25
CA VAL A 213 20.43 0.84 12.79
C VAL A 213 20.83 -0.54 12.27
N PHE A 214 21.40 -1.39 13.10
CA PHE A 214 22.00 -2.67 12.69
C PHE A 214 21.01 -3.60 11.99
N SER A 215 19.81 -3.73 12.53
CA SER A 215 18.75 -4.57 11.91
C SER A 215 18.38 -4.08 10.51
N GLY A 216 18.24 -2.76 10.33
CA GLY A 216 17.99 -2.16 9.02
C GLY A 216 19.16 -2.38 8.04
N ALA A 217 20.40 -2.25 8.53
CA ALA A 217 21.60 -2.52 7.73
C ALA A 217 21.66 -3.99 7.26
N LEU A 218 21.29 -4.94 8.13
CA LEU A 218 21.20 -6.36 7.75
C LEU A 218 20.14 -6.60 6.69
N SER A 219 18.97 -5.96 6.83
CA SER A 219 17.89 -6.07 5.83
C SER A 219 18.34 -5.52 4.48
N LEU A 220 18.95 -4.35 4.44
CA LEU A 220 19.52 -3.78 3.21
C LEU A 220 20.60 -4.67 2.61
N GLY A 221 21.50 -5.23 3.47
CA GLY A 221 22.54 -6.15 3.02
C GLY A 221 21.96 -7.42 2.40
N ARG A 222 20.88 -7.98 2.98
CA ARG A 222 20.19 -9.12 2.41
C ARG A 222 19.58 -8.78 1.04
N GLU A 223 18.86 -7.67 0.94
CA GLU A 223 18.24 -7.25 -0.32
C GLU A 223 19.30 -6.98 -1.41
N ALA A 224 20.45 -6.41 -1.04
CA ALA A 224 21.54 -6.13 -1.99
C ALA A 224 22.16 -7.39 -2.63
N VAL A 225 22.05 -8.55 -1.95
CA VAL A 225 22.55 -9.85 -2.46
C VAL A 225 21.44 -10.80 -2.89
N SER A 226 20.17 -10.40 -2.70
CA SER A 226 19.02 -11.18 -3.14
C SER A 226 18.79 -11.00 -4.64
N GLY A 227 18.54 -12.10 -5.33
CA GLY A 227 18.11 -12.11 -6.71
C GLY A 227 16.94 -13.07 -6.88
N TYR A 228 15.91 -12.67 -7.61
CA TYR A 228 14.80 -13.53 -7.97
C TYR A 228 14.33 -13.20 -9.38
N GLN A 229 13.90 -14.23 -10.09
CA GLN A 229 13.39 -14.11 -11.45
C GLN A 229 11.87 -13.96 -11.38
N LEU A 230 11.33 -12.88 -11.93
CA LEU A 230 9.89 -12.63 -12.01
C LEU A 230 9.24 -13.37 -13.18
N PHE A 231 9.94 -13.41 -14.32
CA PHE A 231 9.46 -14.04 -15.54
C PHE A 231 10.52 -14.99 -16.10
N SER A 232 10.09 -16.14 -16.64
CA SER A 232 10.99 -17.00 -17.42
C SER A 232 11.40 -16.30 -18.73
N ALA A 233 12.50 -16.77 -19.33
CA ALA A 233 12.92 -16.27 -20.65
C ALA A 233 11.82 -16.47 -21.72
N ASN A 234 11.09 -17.60 -21.64
CA ASN A 234 9.99 -17.93 -22.53
C ASN A 234 8.78 -16.98 -22.33
N ALA A 235 8.47 -16.61 -21.08
CA ALA A 235 7.42 -15.63 -20.78
C ALA A 235 7.80 -14.24 -21.31
N VAL A 236 9.07 -13.83 -21.20
CA VAL A 236 9.57 -12.56 -21.76
C VAL A 236 9.46 -12.56 -23.27
N ALA A 237 9.92 -13.64 -23.93
CA ALA A 237 9.82 -13.77 -25.40
C ALA A 237 8.37 -13.73 -25.89
N ALA A 238 7.44 -14.39 -25.18
CA ALA A 238 6.03 -14.33 -25.47
C ALA A 238 5.45 -12.92 -25.27
N GLY A 239 5.83 -12.22 -24.20
CA GLY A 239 5.43 -10.83 -23.94
C GLY A 239 5.92 -9.87 -25.03
N ASP A 240 7.16 -10.03 -25.49
CA ASP A 240 7.71 -9.25 -26.60
C ASP A 240 6.94 -9.52 -27.90
N TRP A 241 6.68 -10.79 -28.23
CA TRP A 241 5.89 -11.16 -29.40
C TRP A 241 4.47 -10.57 -29.35
N ILE A 242 3.78 -10.68 -28.20
CA ILE A 242 2.45 -10.08 -28.01
C ILE A 242 2.49 -8.58 -28.29
N ARG A 243 3.47 -7.87 -27.73
CA ARG A 243 3.61 -6.42 -27.88
C ARG A 243 3.79 -6.00 -29.34
N GLU A 244 4.49 -6.81 -30.14
CA GLU A 244 4.82 -6.51 -31.54
C GLU A 244 3.73 -6.95 -32.55
N ASN A 245 2.92 -7.97 -32.18
CA ASN A 245 2.01 -8.61 -33.12
C ASN A 245 0.52 -8.46 -32.79
N THR A 246 0.16 -7.74 -31.74
CA THR A 246 -1.24 -7.53 -31.33
C THR A 246 -1.52 -6.05 -31.06
N ASP A 247 -2.78 -5.65 -31.12
CA ASP A 247 -3.20 -4.29 -30.85
C ASP A 247 -3.30 -4.01 -29.35
N ARG A 248 -3.21 -2.72 -28.98
CA ARG A 248 -3.20 -2.31 -27.56
C ARG A 248 -4.50 -2.67 -26.83
N ASP A 249 -5.60 -2.65 -27.55
CA ASP A 249 -6.94 -2.85 -26.99
C ASP A 249 -7.39 -4.32 -27.07
N ASP A 250 -6.54 -5.21 -27.61
CA ASP A 250 -6.83 -6.64 -27.66
C ASP A 250 -6.94 -7.24 -26.27
N VAL A 251 -7.95 -8.12 -26.11
CA VAL A 251 -8.26 -8.82 -24.87
C VAL A 251 -7.75 -10.24 -24.95
N PHE A 252 -7.06 -10.68 -23.91
CA PHE A 252 -6.55 -12.04 -23.76
C PHE A 252 -7.35 -12.80 -22.71
N LEU A 253 -7.67 -14.04 -23.00
CA LEU A 253 -8.08 -15.02 -21.99
C LEU A 253 -6.81 -15.62 -21.39
N THR A 254 -6.65 -15.46 -20.06
CA THR A 254 -5.53 -15.99 -19.28
C THR A 254 -6.03 -16.51 -17.95
N GLY A 255 -5.19 -17.28 -17.25
CA GLY A 255 -5.38 -17.56 -15.83
C GLY A 255 -5.11 -16.32 -14.97
N GLN A 256 -5.45 -16.41 -13.68
CA GLN A 256 -5.36 -15.33 -12.71
C GLN A 256 -3.99 -15.24 -12.02
N GLN A 257 -2.92 -15.44 -12.78
CA GLN A 257 -1.56 -15.39 -12.25
C GLN A 257 -1.26 -14.04 -11.59
N HIS A 258 -0.59 -14.09 -10.42
CA HIS A 258 -0.28 -12.88 -9.66
C HIS A 258 0.54 -11.85 -10.45
N ILE A 259 1.53 -12.31 -11.21
CA ILE A 259 2.30 -11.49 -12.15
C ILE A 259 2.06 -12.07 -13.54
N ASN A 260 0.99 -11.62 -14.20
CA ASN A 260 0.60 -12.14 -15.51
C ASN A 260 1.48 -11.52 -16.61
N PRO A 261 2.16 -12.32 -17.47
CA PRO A 261 3.04 -11.81 -18.52
C PRO A 261 2.32 -10.95 -19.56
N VAL A 262 1.08 -11.28 -19.92
CA VAL A 262 0.29 -10.57 -20.94
C VAL A 262 0.06 -9.11 -20.54
N CYS A 263 -0.42 -8.88 -19.30
CA CYS A 263 -0.64 -7.51 -18.86
C CYS A 263 0.64 -6.83 -18.37
N SER A 264 1.57 -7.56 -17.72
CA SER A 264 2.76 -6.96 -17.11
C SER A 264 3.87 -6.63 -18.10
N LEU A 265 4.08 -7.47 -19.13
CA LEU A 265 5.13 -7.31 -20.12
C LEU A 265 4.63 -6.68 -21.43
N ALA A 266 3.46 -7.09 -21.90
CA ALA A 266 2.92 -6.61 -23.16
C ALA A 266 1.90 -5.47 -23.01
N GLY A 267 1.34 -5.24 -21.82
CA GLY A 267 0.38 -4.18 -21.55
C GLY A 267 -0.97 -4.41 -22.26
N ARG A 268 -1.38 -5.67 -22.44
CA ARG A 268 -2.67 -6.03 -23.03
C ARG A 268 -3.71 -6.28 -21.94
N GLN A 269 -4.98 -6.20 -22.31
CA GLN A 269 -6.10 -6.48 -21.42
C GLN A 269 -6.25 -7.99 -21.18
N ILE A 270 -6.73 -8.35 -20.00
CA ILE A 270 -7.06 -9.73 -19.63
C ILE A 270 -8.47 -9.75 -19.03
N ILE A 271 -9.18 -10.87 -19.14
CA ILE A 271 -10.56 -11.00 -18.63
C ILE A 271 -10.62 -10.77 -17.13
N CYS A 272 -9.71 -11.40 -16.39
CA CYS A 272 -9.68 -11.33 -14.94
C CYS A 272 -8.24 -11.20 -14.44
N GLY A 273 -7.99 -10.20 -13.59
CA GLY A 273 -6.72 -10.03 -12.92
C GLY A 273 -6.50 -11.06 -11.82
N SER A 274 -5.34 -10.96 -11.14
CA SER A 274 -5.03 -11.82 -9.99
C SER A 274 -6.15 -11.79 -8.96
N ASP A 275 -6.66 -12.96 -8.60
CA ASP A 275 -7.71 -13.17 -7.60
C ASP A 275 -7.38 -12.48 -6.27
N LEU A 276 -6.13 -12.56 -5.83
CA LEU A 276 -5.64 -11.92 -4.62
C LEU A 276 -5.82 -10.40 -4.65
N TYR A 277 -5.46 -9.75 -5.77
CA TYR A 277 -5.62 -8.30 -5.88
C TYR A 277 -7.08 -7.89 -6.00
N VAL A 278 -7.85 -8.60 -6.83
CA VAL A 278 -9.25 -8.29 -7.06
C VAL A 278 -10.05 -8.44 -5.77
N PHE A 279 -9.82 -9.54 -5.03
CA PHE A 279 -10.43 -9.79 -3.71
C PHE A 279 -10.08 -8.69 -2.69
N PHE A 280 -8.81 -8.33 -2.55
CA PHE A 280 -8.40 -7.31 -1.57
C PHE A 280 -8.85 -5.89 -1.95
N HIS A 281 -9.24 -5.66 -3.19
CA HIS A 281 -9.89 -4.41 -3.60
C HIS A 281 -11.41 -4.45 -3.46
N GLY A 282 -11.99 -5.55 -2.96
CA GLY A 282 -13.43 -5.71 -2.75
C GLY A 282 -14.24 -5.75 -4.05
N LEU A 283 -13.63 -6.20 -5.15
CA LEU A 283 -14.30 -6.37 -6.43
C LEU A 283 -14.80 -7.81 -6.55
N ASP A 284 -16.03 -7.98 -7.03
CA ASP A 284 -16.55 -9.29 -7.38
C ASP A 284 -15.99 -9.73 -8.74
N TYR A 285 -15.34 -10.88 -8.76
CA TYR A 285 -14.72 -11.49 -9.93
C TYR A 285 -15.16 -12.95 -10.12
N SER A 286 -16.13 -13.39 -9.34
CA SER A 286 -16.55 -14.79 -9.27
C SER A 286 -16.98 -15.33 -10.64
N GLN A 287 -17.71 -14.53 -11.40
CA GLN A 287 -18.17 -14.91 -12.74
C GLN A 287 -17.02 -15.03 -13.73
N GLN A 288 -16.14 -14.02 -13.81
CA GLN A 288 -14.99 -14.03 -14.71
C GLN A 288 -14.05 -15.18 -14.42
N SER A 289 -13.80 -15.47 -13.13
CA SER A 289 -12.97 -16.58 -12.70
C SER A 289 -13.56 -17.94 -13.10
N ALA A 290 -14.87 -18.11 -12.89
CA ALA A 290 -15.59 -19.32 -13.28
C ALA A 290 -15.60 -19.50 -14.81
N ASP A 291 -15.80 -18.41 -15.56
CA ASP A 291 -15.81 -18.42 -17.02
C ASP A 291 -14.44 -18.76 -17.62
N CYS A 292 -13.34 -18.20 -17.07
CA CYS A 292 -12.00 -18.58 -17.50
C CYS A 292 -11.75 -20.07 -17.27
N ARG A 293 -12.14 -20.60 -16.08
CA ARG A 293 -11.97 -22.01 -15.75
C ARG A 293 -12.74 -22.92 -16.70
N ARG A 294 -14.05 -22.70 -16.87
CA ARG A 294 -14.89 -23.54 -17.72
C ARG A 294 -14.43 -23.53 -19.18
N PHE A 295 -13.90 -22.43 -19.69
CA PHE A 295 -13.35 -22.35 -21.02
C PHE A 295 -12.10 -23.23 -21.17
N TYR A 296 -11.13 -23.15 -20.26
CA TYR A 296 -9.93 -23.97 -20.35
C TYR A 296 -10.19 -25.46 -20.22
N GLU A 297 -11.19 -25.84 -19.38
CA GLU A 297 -11.57 -27.24 -19.16
C GLU A 297 -12.36 -27.82 -20.35
N ASP A 298 -13.17 -27.03 -21.05
CA ASP A 298 -13.88 -27.44 -22.28
C ASP A 298 -14.07 -26.25 -23.23
N PRO A 299 -13.05 -25.98 -24.10
CA PRO A 299 -13.11 -24.84 -25.02
C PRO A 299 -14.20 -24.92 -26.08
N ARG A 300 -14.68 -26.13 -26.43
CA ARG A 300 -15.70 -26.32 -27.48
C ARG A 300 -17.09 -25.97 -26.98
N GLU A 301 -17.45 -26.43 -25.78
CA GLU A 301 -18.77 -26.19 -25.20
C GLU A 301 -18.89 -24.78 -24.61
N ASN A 302 -17.76 -24.12 -24.29
CA ASN A 302 -17.74 -22.83 -23.62
C ASN A 302 -17.19 -21.68 -24.52
N ALA A 303 -17.30 -21.81 -25.83
CA ALA A 303 -16.85 -20.76 -26.77
C ALA A 303 -17.59 -19.41 -26.58
N ASP A 304 -18.77 -19.40 -25.96
CA ASP A 304 -19.53 -18.19 -25.57
C ASP A 304 -18.75 -17.24 -24.65
N VAL A 305 -17.76 -17.75 -23.91
CA VAL A 305 -16.86 -16.93 -23.08
C VAL A 305 -16.08 -15.94 -23.93
N LEU A 306 -15.60 -16.37 -25.08
CA LEU A 306 -14.83 -15.51 -25.99
C LEU A 306 -15.67 -14.33 -26.48
N GLU A 307 -16.93 -14.58 -26.85
CA GLU A 307 -17.87 -13.52 -27.26
C GLU A 307 -18.24 -12.61 -26.11
N THR A 308 -18.52 -13.19 -24.92
CA THR A 308 -18.94 -12.43 -23.73
C THR A 308 -17.93 -11.37 -23.32
N TYR A 309 -16.65 -11.69 -23.46
CA TYR A 309 -15.56 -10.80 -23.01
C TYR A 309 -14.77 -10.18 -24.17
N ASN A 310 -15.22 -10.32 -25.41
CA ASN A 310 -14.55 -9.82 -26.61
C ASN A 310 -13.09 -10.29 -26.69
N VAL A 311 -12.85 -11.59 -26.50
CA VAL A 311 -11.51 -12.17 -26.45
C VAL A 311 -10.93 -12.31 -27.86
N HIS A 312 -9.75 -11.73 -28.07
CA HIS A 312 -9.00 -11.82 -29.33
C HIS A 312 -8.03 -12.99 -29.34
N TYR A 313 -7.42 -13.29 -28.15
CA TYR A 313 -6.39 -14.31 -28.05
C TYR A 313 -6.54 -15.15 -26.78
N ILE A 314 -6.16 -16.43 -26.92
CA ILE A 314 -6.12 -17.38 -25.81
C ILE A 314 -4.65 -17.64 -25.47
N TYR A 315 -4.25 -17.38 -24.23
CA TYR A 315 -2.89 -17.57 -23.73
C TYR A 315 -2.83 -18.80 -22.84
N VAL A 316 -1.89 -19.70 -23.10
CA VAL A 316 -1.67 -20.93 -22.30
C VAL A 316 -0.20 -21.04 -21.94
N SER A 317 0.12 -21.02 -20.67
CA SER A 317 1.46 -21.22 -20.13
C SER A 317 1.49 -22.41 -19.14
N ASP A 318 2.62 -22.61 -18.48
CA ASP A 318 2.72 -23.59 -17.40
C ASP A 318 1.76 -23.25 -16.25
N TYR A 319 1.44 -21.96 -16.05
CA TYR A 319 0.49 -21.55 -15.01
C TYR A 319 -0.91 -22.05 -15.33
N GLU A 320 -1.42 -21.83 -16.54
CA GLU A 320 -2.76 -22.26 -16.95
C GLU A 320 -2.86 -23.80 -16.90
N ARG A 321 -1.83 -24.49 -17.37
CA ARG A 321 -1.78 -25.98 -17.32
C ARG A 321 -1.71 -26.54 -15.89
N ALA A 322 -1.16 -25.79 -14.94
CA ALA A 322 -1.11 -26.20 -13.53
C ALA A 322 -2.39 -25.85 -12.75
N GLU A 323 -3.08 -24.77 -13.13
CA GLU A 323 -4.25 -24.28 -12.41
C GLU A 323 -5.56 -24.88 -12.92
N PHE A 324 -5.61 -25.20 -14.21
CA PHE A 324 -6.79 -25.74 -14.91
C PHE A 324 -6.47 -27.09 -15.55
N ASP A 325 -7.49 -27.91 -15.76
CA ASP A 325 -7.40 -29.12 -16.59
C ASP A 325 -7.56 -28.71 -18.07
N VAL A 326 -6.51 -28.08 -18.63
CA VAL A 326 -6.56 -27.47 -19.97
C VAL A 326 -6.67 -28.52 -21.06
N ASP A 327 -7.77 -28.52 -21.81
CA ASP A 327 -7.92 -29.38 -23.00
C ASP A 327 -7.15 -28.80 -24.20
N LEU A 328 -5.83 -29.07 -24.23
CA LEU A 328 -4.96 -28.62 -25.32
C LEU A 328 -5.35 -29.23 -26.68
N TYR A 329 -5.92 -30.44 -26.69
CA TYR A 329 -6.35 -31.07 -27.95
C TYR A 329 -7.54 -30.31 -28.56
N ALA A 330 -8.51 -29.95 -27.74
CA ALA A 330 -9.65 -29.14 -28.19
C ALA A 330 -9.21 -27.74 -28.68
N LEU A 331 -8.23 -27.12 -27.98
CA LEU A 331 -7.66 -25.84 -28.41
C LEU A 331 -6.95 -25.95 -29.76
N ASP A 332 -6.08 -26.94 -29.93
CA ASP A 332 -5.30 -27.16 -31.16
C ASP A 332 -6.24 -27.49 -32.36
N GLU A 333 -7.42 -28.08 -32.15
CA GLU A 333 -8.40 -28.38 -33.20
C GLU A 333 -9.31 -27.18 -33.53
N ALA A 334 -9.68 -26.38 -32.53
CA ALA A 334 -10.68 -25.34 -32.68
C ALA A 334 -10.10 -23.95 -33.06
N TYR A 335 -8.85 -23.69 -32.70
CA TYR A 335 -8.24 -22.36 -32.79
C TYR A 335 -6.87 -22.40 -33.48
N GLU A 336 -6.53 -21.33 -34.22
CA GLU A 336 -5.24 -21.21 -34.89
C GLU A 336 -4.13 -20.90 -33.89
N LEU A 337 -3.11 -21.78 -33.81
CA LEU A 337 -1.90 -21.54 -33.03
C LEU A 337 -1.01 -20.54 -33.76
N ILE A 338 -0.91 -19.31 -33.23
CA ILE A 338 -0.17 -18.21 -33.86
C ILE A 338 1.21 -17.98 -33.24
N TYR A 339 1.45 -18.46 -32.00
CA TYR A 339 2.75 -18.42 -31.36
C TYR A 339 2.94 -19.63 -30.43
N ALA A 340 4.14 -20.19 -30.45
CA ALA A 340 4.54 -21.22 -29.49
C ALA A 340 6.03 -21.12 -29.19
N ASN A 341 6.38 -21.40 -27.92
CA ASN A 341 7.70 -21.72 -27.46
C ASN A 341 7.61 -22.89 -26.45
N ASP A 342 8.68 -23.19 -25.71
CA ASP A 342 8.71 -24.35 -24.82
C ASP A 342 7.65 -24.29 -23.70
N ASP A 343 7.28 -23.10 -23.23
CA ASP A 343 6.36 -22.91 -22.10
C ASP A 343 5.01 -22.31 -22.48
N VAL A 344 4.95 -21.52 -23.56
CA VAL A 344 3.79 -20.68 -23.90
C VAL A 344 3.23 -21.03 -25.25
N ARG A 345 1.89 -21.09 -25.34
CA ARG A 345 1.12 -21.13 -26.59
C ARG A 345 0.13 -19.96 -26.63
N ILE A 346 -0.05 -19.36 -27.80
CA ILE A 346 -1.04 -18.31 -28.03
C ILE A 346 -1.85 -18.69 -29.27
N TYR A 347 -3.18 -18.68 -29.09
CA TYR A 347 -4.12 -18.99 -30.18
C TYR A 347 -4.92 -17.74 -30.53
N ASP A 348 -5.24 -17.59 -31.84
CA ASP A 348 -6.21 -16.62 -32.31
C ASP A 348 -7.63 -17.12 -31.99
N ALA A 349 -8.41 -16.34 -31.22
CA ALA A 349 -9.77 -16.69 -30.84
C ALA A 349 -10.79 -16.48 -32.00
N GLY A 350 -10.34 -15.93 -33.14
CA GLY A 350 -11.19 -15.69 -34.29
C GLY A 350 -12.19 -14.54 -34.15
N TRP A 351 -12.21 -13.88 -32.98
CA TRP A 351 -13.09 -12.74 -32.76
C TRP A 351 -12.50 -11.47 -33.39
N ARG A 352 -13.29 -10.82 -34.22
CA ARG A 352 -12.95 -9.52 -34.86
C ARG A 352 -14.16 -8.60 -34.71
N GLU A 353 -13.98 -7.38 -34.29
CA GLU A 353 -15.04 -6.39 -34.38
C GLU A 353 -15.45 -6.27 -35.86
N THR A 354 -16.72 -6.48 -36.15
CA THR A 354 -17.27 -6.12 -37.45
C THR A 354 -17.24 -4.61 -37.57
N PRO A 355 -16.56 -4.02 -38.56
CA PRO A 355 -16.39 -2.59 -38.73
C PRO A 355 -17.70 -1.83 -38.85
#